data_748fc55884d32ad38be37f1b8ed2bf10
#
_entry.id   748fc55884d32ad38be37f1b8ed2bf10
#
_cell.length_a   1.000
_cell.length_b   1.000
_cell.length_c   1.000
_cell.angle_alpha   90.00
_cell.angle_beta   90.00
_cell.angle_gamma   90.00
#
_symmetry.space_group_name_H-M   'P 1'
#
loop_
_entity.id
_entity.type
_entity.pdbx_description
1 polymer ?
#
loop_
_entity_poly.entity_id
_entity_poly.type
_entity_poly.pdbx_seq_one_letter_code
_entity_poly.pdbx_strand_id
1 'polypeptide(L)'
;MQFAVSSPRQTPTPDSIERVERPCTVQTGIWIEEHGWLYRLFKSPDNTSPRFRFPDLLGACVSLTLGNTESHHRLVQYLVTQLILRDPRTERRSCDLWSVQFDLVMAAHRAPWNRFPHPMFELDQITTACVAVVMSLPEAEGLVLRQARLNLRDRVALSRALEC
;
A
#
# COMPACT_ATOMS: atom_id res chain seq x y z
N MET A 1 52.90 -20.70 -33.34
CA MET A 1 51.68 -21.51 -33.11
C MET A 1 51.06 -21.08 -31.81
N GLN A 2 49.99 -20.28 -31.87
CA GLN A 2 49.23 -19.87 -30.70
C GLN A 2 47.92 -20.69 -30.70
N PHE A 3 47.73 -21.47 -29.64
CA PHE A 3 46.46 -22.18 -29.41
C PHE A 3 45.48 -21.23 -28.72
N ALA A 4 44.38 -20.92 -29.41
CA ALA A 4 43.23 -20.21 -28.84
C ALA A 4 42.50 -21.14 -27.88
N VAL A 5 42.46 -20.78 -26.61
CA VAL A 5 41.65 -21.43 -25.59
C VAL A 5 40.21 -20.86 -25.68
N SER A 6 39.31 -21.68 -26.20
CA SER A 6 37.89 -21.37 -26.22
C SER A 6 37.31 -21.42 -24.81
N SER A 7 36.83 -20.30 -24.28
CA SER A 7 36.03 -20.25 -23.06
C SER A 7 34.69 -20.94 -23.26
N PRO A 8 34.22 -21.77 -22.31
CA PRO A 8 32.92 -22.37 -22.39
C PRO A 8 31.83 -21.31 -22.18
N ARG A 9 30.88 -21.25 -23.10
CA ARG A 9 29.63 -20.47 -22.95
C ARG A 9 28.89 -21.01 -21.73
N GLN A 10 28.74 -20.14 -20.73
CA GLN A 10 27.79 -20.39 -19.64
C GLN A 10 26.37 -20.30 -20.19
N THR A 11 25.67 -21.41 -20.19
CA THR A 11 24.22 -21.47 -20.38
C THR A 11 23.55 -20.81 -19.20
N PRO A 12 22.59 -19.89 -19.42
CA PRO A 12 21.82 -19.35 -18.30
C PRO A 12 20.97 -20.46 -17.68
N THR A 13 21.18 -20.69 -16.39
CA THR A 13 20.33 -21.58 -15.58
C THR A 13 18.92 -21.00 -15.51
N PRO A 14 17.88 -21.77 -15.79
CA PRO A 14 16.48 -21.35 -15.66
C PRO A 14 16.02 -21.51 -14.20
N ASP A 15 16.50 -20.66 -13.30
CA ASP A 15 16.05 -20.66 -11.91
C ASP A 15 15.80 -19.22 -11.42
N SER A 16 14.97 -18.51 -12.17
CA SER A 16 14.22 -17.36 -11.65
C SER A 16 12.76 -17.78 -11.55
N ILE A 17 12.47 -18.80 -10.74
CA ILE A 17 11.15 -18.99 -10.21
C ILE A 17 10.94 -17.80 -9.29
N GLU A 18 10.16 -16.80 -9.74
CA GLU A 18 9.62 -15.78 -8.86
C GLU A 18 9.01 -16.49 -7.66
N ARG A 19 9.69 -16.46 -6.54
CA ARG A 19 9.12 -16.90 -5.26
C ARG A 19 7.93 -16.02 -5.01
N VAL A 20 6.75 -16.52 -5.29
CA VAL A 20 5.51 -15.88 -4.86
C VAL A 20 5.53 -15.93 -3.32
N GLU A 21 5.91 -14.81 -2.74
CA GLU A 21 6.01 -14.69 -1.29
C GLU A 21 4.63 -14.78 -0.65
N ARG A 22 4.55 -15.49 0.48
CA ARG A 22 3.30 -15.55 1.26
C ARG A 22 2.91 -14.14 1.70
N PRO A 23 1.60 -13.81 1.73
CA PRO A 23 1.15 -12.51 2.21
C PRO A 23 1.69 -12.22 3.61
N CYS A 24 2.39 -11.12 3.75
CA CYS A 24 2.95 -10.64 5.02
C CYS A 24 2.63 -9.17 5.22
N THR A 25 2.82 -8.68 6.43
CA THR A 25 2.68 -7.27 6.77
C THR A 25 4.04 -6.61 6.92
N VAL A 26 4.09 -5.32 6.62
CA VAL A 26 5.25 -4.44 6.77
C VAL A 26 4.86 -3.30 7.70
N GLN A 27 5.75 -2.96 8.62
CA GLN A 27 5.52 -1.82 9.51
C GLN A 27 5.62 -0.51 8.72
N THR A 28 4.64 0.36 8.94
CA THR A 28 4.56 1.71 8.37
C THR A 28 4.07 2.69 9.42
N GLY A 29 3.87 3.94 9.04
CA GLY A 29 3.31 4.97 9.91
C GLY A 29 2.24 5.77 9.18
N ILE A 30 1.26 6.25 9.92
CA ILE A 30 0.28 7.23 9.46
C ILE A 30 0.09 8.32 10.51
N TRP A 31 -0.42 9.47 10.08
CA TRP A 31 -0.66 10.58 10.99
C TRP A 31 -1.84 10.29 11.91
N ILE A 32 -1.80 10.88 13.10
CA ILE A 32 -2.68 10.54 14.22
C ILE A 32 -4.17 10.71 13.90
N GLU A 33 -4.56 11.70 13.10
CA GLU A 33 -5.97 11.94 12.77
C GLU A 33 -6.55 10.81 11.92
N GLU A 34 -5.83 10.41 10.91
CA GLU A 34 -6.20 9.31 10.01
C GLU A 34 -6.16 7.96 10.74
N HIS A 35 -5.16 7.78 11.60
CA HIS A 35 -5.12 6.61 12.48
C HIS A 35 -6.37 6.54 13.38
N GLY A 36 -6.76 7.68 13.97
CA GLY A 36 -7.94 7.75 14.83
C GLY A 36 -9.23 7.38 14.08
N TRP A 37 -9.39 7.83 12.84
CA TRP A 37 -10.53 7.47 12.02
C TRP A 37 -10.58 5.96 11.72
N LEU A 38 -9.46 5.37 11.29
CA LEU A 38 -9.37 3.93 11.06
C LEU A 38 -9.58 3.12 12.34
N TYR A 39 -9.09 3.61 13.47
CA TYR A 39 -9.30 2.95 14.74
C TYR A 39 -10.78 2.92 15.16
N ARG A 40 -11.51 4.02 14.93
CA ARG A 40 -12.97 4.04 15.15
C ARG A 40 -13.68 3.02 14.25
N LEU A 41 -13.31 2.95 12.98
CA LEU A 41 -13.85 1.95 12.07
C LEU A 41 -13.50 0.52 12.50
N PHE A 42 -12.27 0.29 12.96
CA PHE A 42 -11.84 -0.98 13.52
C PHE A 42 -12.70 -1.42 14.72
N LYS A 43 -13.10 -0.47 15.57
CA LYS A 43 -13.96 -0.71 16.73
C LYS A 43 -15.46 -0.69 16.41
N SER A 44 -15.85 -0.27 15.21
CA SER A 44 -17.23 -0.15 14.80
C SER A 44 -17.98 -1.49 14.87
N PRO A 45 -19.25 -1.50 15.27
CA PRO A 45 -20.11 -2.67 15.17
C PRO A 45 -20.33 -3.13 13.73
N ASP A 46 -20.16 -2.25 12.74
CA ASP A 46 -20.28 -2.59 11.32
C ASP A 46 -19.09 -3.40 10.80
N ASN A 47 -17.97 -3.40 11.53
CA ASN A 47 -16.80 -4.21 11.21
C ASN A 47 -16.98 -5.65 11.71
N THR A 48 -17.88 -6.37 11.07
CA THR A 48 -18.24 -7.76 11.42
C THR A 48 -18.40 -8.61 10.16
N SER A 49 -18.27 -9.92 10.28
CA SER A 49 -18.59 -10.94 9.28
C SER A 49 -17.93 -10.78 7.89
N PRO A 50 -16.62 -10.80 7.77
CA PRO A 50 -15.61 -10.98 8.81
C PRO A 50 -15.24 -9.69 9.51
N ARG A 51 -14.69 -9.80 10.71
CA ARG A 51 -14.09 -8.65 11.40
C ARG A 51 -12.70 -8.41 10.86
N PHE A 52 -12.50 -7.24 10.27
CA PHE A 52 -11.20 -6.84 9.74
C PHE A 52 -10.28 -6.30 10.84
N ARG A 53 -9.00 -6.59 10.69
CA ARG A 53 -7.92 -6.01 11.51
C ARG A 53 -7.47 -4.67 10.93
N PHE A 54 -6.71 -3.92 11.70
CA PHE A 54 -6.19 -2.62 11.26
C PHE A 54 -5.45 -2.67 9.91
N PRO A 55 -4.53 -3.63 9.66
CA PRO A 55 -3.86 -3.76 8.36
C PRO A 55 -4.83 -3.99 7.19
N ASP A 56 -5.96 -4.64 7.42
CA ASP A 56 -6.98 -4.86 6.39
C ASP A 56 -7.67 -3.56 6.00
N LEU A 57 -8.00 -2.74 6.99
CA LEU A 57 -8.67 -1.46 6.78
C LEU A 57 -7.74 -0.43 6.13
N LEU A 58 -6.50 -0.35 6.61
CA LEU A 58 -5.47 0.51 6.00
C LEU A 58 -5.18 0.07 4.56
N GLY A 59 -5.02 -1.23 4.34
CA GLY A 59 -4.80 -1.80 3.01
C GLY A 59 -5.94 -1.49 2.06
N ALA A 60 -7.19 -1.50 2.54
CA ALA A 60 -8.35 -1.11 1.74
C ALA A 60 -8.27 0.35 1.29
N CYS A 61 -7.87 1.27 2.16
CA CYS A 61 -7.67 2.68 1.79
C CYS A 61 -6.60 2.84 0.71
N VAL A 62 -5.48 2.12 0.84
CA VAL A 62 -4.41 2.14 -0.17
C VAL A 62 -4.91 1.59 -1.51
N SER A 63 -5.62 0.46 -1.51
CA SER A 63 -6.18 -0.12 -2.74
C SER A 63 -7.20 0.80 -3.41
N LEU A 64 -8.05 1.46 -2.65
CA LEU A 64 -9.05 2.41 -3.17
C LEU A 64 -8.43 3.64 -3.83
N THR A 65 -7.26 4.08 -3.37
CA THR A 65 -6.59 5.29 -3.88
C THR A 65 -5.53 4.98 -4.93
N LEU A 66 -4.67 4.03 -4.71
CA LEU A 66 -3.54 3.71 -5.59
C LEU A 66 -3.84 2.60 -6.60
N GLY A 67 -4.90 1.82 -6.39
CA GLY A 67 -5.36 0.80 -7.33
C GLY A 67 -6.17 1.32 -8.51
N ASN A 68 -6.47 2.62 -8.56
CA ASN A 68 -7.32 3.24 -9.57
C ASN A 68 -6.72 4.58 -10.02
N THR A 69 -6.63 4.79 -11.34
CA THR A 69 -5.98 5.99 -11.93
C THR A 69 -6.66 7.30 -11.53
N GLU A 70 -7.99 7.34 -11.50
CA GLU A 70 -8.74 8.55 -11.09
C GLU A 70 -8.51 8.90 -9.62
N SER A 71 -8.55 7.91 -8.76
CA SER A 71 -8.31 8.09 -7.32
C SER A 71 -6.84 8.42 -7.03
N HIS A 72 -5.91 7.92 -7.82
CA HIS A 72 -4.50 8.31 -7.77
C HIS A 72 -4.33 9.82 -8.03
N HIS A 73 -5.03 10.36 -9.00
CA HIS A 73 -5.01 11.79 -9.27
C HIS A 73 -5.51 12.61 -8.07
N ARG A 74 -6.57 12.18 -7.42
CA ARG A 74 -7.09 12.80 -6.18
C ARG A 74 -6.07 12.75 -5.03
N LEU A 75 -5.31 11.64 -4.92
CA LEU A 75 -4.24 11.51 -3.95
C LEU A 75 -3.16 12.57 -4.16
N VAL A 76 -2.65 12.71 -5.37
CA VAL A 76 -1.62 13.69 -5.69
C VAL A 76 -2.13 15.09 -5.44
N GLN A 77 -3.35 15.41 -5.84
CA GLN A 77 -3.98 16.70 -5.57
C GLN A 77 -4.08 16.98 -4.07
N TYR A 78 -4.51 16.01 -3.27
CA TYR A 78 -4.57 16.16 -1.81
C TYR A 78 -3.20 16.44 -1.20
N LEU A 79 -2.17 15.71 -1.61
CA LEU A 79 -0.81 15.89 -1.13
C LEU A 79 -0.30 17.32 -1.36
N VAL A 80 -0.45 17.83 -2.57
CA VAL A 80 0.11 19.13 -2.96
C VAL A 80 -0.73 20.33 -2.54
N THR A 81 -2.01 20.15 -2.22
CA THR A 81 -2.91 21.25 -1.86
C THR A 81 -3.31 21.27 -0.37
N GLN A 82 -3.34 20.13 0.29
CA GLN A 82 -3.84 20.02 1.66
C GLN A 82 -2.79 19.48 2.63
N LEU A 83 -2.21 18.32 2.37
CA LEU A 83 -1.27 17.73 3.31
C LEU A 83 -0.02 18.59 3.49
N ILE A 84 0.47 19.21 2.43
CA ILE A 84 1.64 20.11 2.47
C ILE A 84 1.44 21.31 3.41
N LEU A 85 0.20 21.69 3.67
CA LEU A 85 -0.15 22.80 4.57
C LEU A 85 -0.33 22.37 6.03
N ARG A 86 -0.37 21.06 6.29
CA ARG A 86 -0.49 20.53 7.66
C ARG A 86 0.86 20.65 8.38
N ASP A 87 0.83 20.71 9.72
CA ASP A 87 2.04 20.77 10.53
C ASP A 87 2.89 19.51 10.31
N PRO A 88 4.12 19.63 9.80
CA PRO A 88 5.00 18.47 9.56
C PRO A 88 5.40 17.75 10.84
N ARG A 89 5.20 18.37 12.02
CA ARG A 89 5.45 17.76 13.33
C ARG A 89 4.26 16.98 13.87
N THR A 90 3.17 16.87 13.11
CA THR A 90 2.01 16.05 13.48
C THR A 90 2.45 14.65 13.90
N GLU A 91 1.93 14.17 15.03
CA GLU A 91 2.26 12.84 15.56
C GLU A 91 1.94 11.73 14.56
N ARG A 92 2.84 10.75 14.45
CA ARG A 92 2.65 9.53 13.66
C ARG A 92 2.36 8.37 14.59
N ARG A 93 1.52 7.46 14.11
CA ARG A 93 1.27 6.17 14.74
C ARG A 93 1.84 5.05 13.88
N SER A 94 2.60 4.18 14.51
CA SER A 94 3.08 2.96 13.89
C SER A 94 1.93 1.99 13.68
N CYS A 95 1.88 1.37 12.52
CA CYS A 95 0.87 0.39 12.14
C CYS A 95 1.43 -0.57 11.10
N ASP A 96 0.73 -1.68 10.89
CA ASP A 96 1.09 -2.66 9.88
C ASP A 96 0.24 -2.48 8.63
N LEU A 97 0.85 -2.71 7.48
CA LEU A 97 0.21 -2.71 6.17
C LEU A 97 0.59 -4.00 5.44
N TRP A 98 -0.36 -4.59 4.72
CA TRP A 98 -0.06 -5.74 3.88
C TRP A 98 0.99 -5.40 2.81
N SER A 99 1.92 -6.30 2.58
CA SER A 99 3.04 -6.09 1.64
C SER A 99 2.58 -5.69 0.24
N VAL A 100 1.50 -6.28 -0.25
CA VAL A 100 0.93 -5.95 -1.56
C VAL A 100 0.52 -4.47 -1.65
N GLN A 101 -0.13 -3.94 -0.62
CA GLN A 101 -0.51 -2.53 -0.58
C GLN A 101 0.70 -1.64 -0.27
N PHE A 102 1.65 -2.10 0.53
CA PHE A 102 2.90 -1.38 0.76
C PHE A 102 3.69 -1.18 -0.54
N ASP A 103 3.69 -2.18 -1.44
CA ASP A 103 4.33 -2.05 -2.76
C ASP A 103 3.68 -0.97 -3.62
N LEU A 104 2.36 -0.77 -3.52
CA LEU A 104 1.68 0.35 -4.17
C LEU A 104 2.15 1.70 -3.62
N VAL A 105 2.31 1.82 -2.31
CA VAL A 105 2.83 3.04 -1.67
C VAL A 105 4.28 3.29 -2.09
N MET A 106 5.11 2.26 -2.13
CA MET A 106 6.50 2.36 -2.61
C MET A 106 6.58 2.79 -4.07
N ALA A 107 5.72 2.26 -4.93
CA ALA A 107 5.64 2.67 -6.33
C ALA A 107 5.24 4.15 -6.46
N ALA A 108 4.29 4.61 -5.68
CA ALA A 108 3.90 6.02 -5.62
C ALA A 108 5.03 6.92 -5.10
N HIS A 109 5.75 6.48 -4.07
CA HIS A 109 6.90 7.21 -3.52
C HIS A 109 8.02 7.39 -4.56
N ARG A 110 8.24 6.41 -5.40
CA ARG A 110 9.26 6.43 -6.48
C ARG A 110 8.75 7.04 -7.78
N ALA A 111 7.49 7.42 -7.86
CA ALA A 111 6.89 7.96 -9.07
C ALA A 111 7.55 9.30 -9.47
N PRO A 112 7.56 9.65 -10.78
CA PRO A 112 8.17 10.90 -11.26
C PRO A 112 7.62 12.15 -10.60
N TRP A 113 6.33 12.19 -10.27
CA TRP A 113 5.68 13.34 -9.62
C TRP A 113 6.21 13.60 -8.20
N ASN A 114 6.85 12.62 -7.54
CA ASN A 114 7.41 12.74 -6.19
C ASN A 114 8.92 13.01 -6.16
N ARG A 115 9.53 13.38 -7.29
CA ARG A 115 11.00 13.50 -7.39
C ARG A 115 11.57 14.87 -7.02
N PHE A 116 10.75 15.93 -6.94
CA PHE A 116 11.24 17.30 -6.72
C PHE A 116 10.47 18.06 -5.64
N PRO A 117 11.12 18.47 -4.52
CA PRO A 117 12.45 18.01 -4.10
C PRO A 117 12.42 16.50 -3.88
N HIS A 118 13.54 15.84 -3.81
CA HIS A 118 13.60 14.38 -3.90
C HIS A 118 13.82 13.73 -2.53
N PRO A 119 12.84 12.99 -1.96
CA PRO A 119 11.43 12.92 -2.37
C PRO A 119 10.65 14.17 -1.92
N MET A 120 9.57 14.51 -2.62
CA MET A 120 8.67 15.58 -2.19
C MET A 120 7.86 15.16 -0.96
N PHE A 121 7.34 13.95 -0.98
CA PHE A 121 6.56 13.35 0.12
C PHE A 121 7.18 12.03 0.55
N GLU A 122 7.21 11.80 1.85
CA GLU A 122 7.66 10.57 2.48
C GLU A 122 6.57 9.48 2.47
N LEU A 123 6.96 8.24 2.77
CA LEU A 123 6.05 7.10 2.76
C LEU A 123 4.86 7.28 3.69
N ASP A 124 5.08 7.78 4.91
CA ASP A 124 4.02 8.03 5.89
C ASP A 124 3.03 9.10 5.40
N GLN A 125 3.51 10.12 4.69
CA GLN A 125 2.66 11.16 4.11
C GLN A 125 1.78 10.60 3.00
N ILE A 126 2.32 9.76 2.12
CA ILE A 126 1.57 9.13 1.03
C ILE A 126 0.52 8.17 1.61
N THR A 127 0.91 7.34 2.59
CA THR A 127 -0.01 6.41 3.26
C THR A 127 -1.13 7.16 4.00
N THR A 128 -0.80 8.24 4.70
CA THR A 128 -1.78 9.12 5.36
C THR A 128 -2.75 9.72 4.35
N ALA A 129 -2.25 10.21 3.22
CA ALA A 129 -3.07 10.79 2.16
C ALA A 129 -4.05 9.77 1.56
N CYS A 130 -3.66 8.50 1.44
CA CYS A 130 -4.58 7.44 1.02
C CYS A 130 -5.80 7.35 1.94
N VAL A 131 -5.59 7.40 3.25
CA VAL A 131 -6.68 7.40 4.23
C VAL A 131 -7.50 8.68 4.15
N ALA A 132 -6.85 9.84 4.11
CA ALA A 132 -7.52 11.14 4.09
C ALA A 132 -8.42 11.32 2.84
N VAL A 133 -7.98 10.88 1.68
CA VAL A 133 -8.79 10.90 0.46
C VAL A 133 -10.03 10.05 0.61
N VAL A 134 -9.91 8.83 1.15
CA VAL A 134 -11.04 7.94 1.39
C VAL A 134 -12.00 8.52 2.42
N MET A 135 -11.48 9.11 3.51
CA MET A 135 -12.32 9.77 4.53
C MET A 135 -13.25 10.85 3.96
N SER A 136 -12.83 11.50 2.89
CA SER A 136 -13.61 12.57 2.25
C SER A 136 -14.71 12.07 1.32
N LEU A 137 -14.74 10.77 1.03
CA LEU A 137 -15.73 10.18 0.13
C LEU A 137 -17.07 9.92 0.84
N PRO A 138 -18.21 10.04 0.12
CA PRO A 138 -19.49 9.57 0.64
C PRO A 138 -19.41 8.08 1.00
N GLU A 139 -20.02 7.69 2.11
CA GLU A 139 -20.05 6.29 2.57
C GLU A 139 -18.64 5.66 2.73
N ALA A 140 -17.66 6.45 3.13
CA ALA A 140 -16.25 6.05 3.25
C ALA A 140 -16.06 4.73 4.02
N GLU A 141 -16.71 4.59 5.16
CA GLU A 141 -16.60 3.38 6.00
C GLU A 141 -17.10 2.13 5.26
N GLY A 142 -18.22 2.22 4.59
CA GLY A 142 -18.77 1.14 3.76
C GLY A 142 -17.86 0.77 2.58
N LEU A 143 -17.25 1.78 1.94
CA LEU A 143 -16.28 1.58 0.87
C LEU A 143 -15.06 0.80 1.37
N VAL A 144 -14.52 1.19 2.52
CA VAL A 144 -13.35 0.52 3.11
C VAL A 144 -13.67 -0.93 3.45
N LEU A 145 -14.80 -1.20 4.08
CA LEU A 145 -15.20 -2.56 4.43
C LEU A 145 -15.41 -3.45 3.18
N ARG A 146 -16.03 -2.92 2.13
CA ARG A 146 -16.18 -3.64 0.85
C ARG A 146 -14.83 -3.95 0.21
N GLN A 147 -13.93 -2.97 0.16
CA GLN A 147 -12.59 -3.16 -0.40
C GLN A 147 -11.76 -4.14 0.43
N ALA A 148 -11.86 -4.10 1.75
CA ALA A 148 -11.19 -5.05 2.63
C ALA A 148 -11.62 -6.50 2.35
N ARG A 149 -12.91 -6.73 2.04
CA ARG A 149 -13.40 -8.06 1.61
C ARG A 149 -12.78 -8.51 0.30
N LEU A 150 -12.65 -7.61 -0.68
CA LEU A 150 -12.00 -7.93 -1.96
C LEU A 150 -10.53 -8.28 -1.74
N ASN A 151 -9.81 -7.48 -0.99
CA ASN A 151 -8.40 -7.73 -0.66
C ASN A 151 -8.21 -9.06 0.08
N LEU A 152 -9.12 -9.41 0.98
CA LEU A 152 -9.09 -10.70 1.69
C LEU A 152 -9.28 -11.88 0.72
N ARG A 153 -10.20 -11.78 -0.23
CA ARG A 153 -10.41 -12.80 -1.26
C ARG A 153 -9.15 -13.02 -2.09
N ASP A 154 -8.49 -11.93 -2.49
CA ASP A 154 -7.26 -12.00 -3.28
C ASP A 154 -6.14 -12.68 -2.49
N ARG A 155 -5.97 -12.35 -1.21
CA ARG A 155 -4.99 -13.00 -0.34
C ARG A 155 -5.26 -14.49 -0.15
N VAL A 156 -6.51 -14.87 0.05
CA VAL A 156 -6.90 -16.29 0.20
C VAL A 156 -6.65 -17.06 -1.10
N ALA A 157 -6.99 -16.49 -2.25
CA ALA A 157 -6.73 -17.10 -3.55
C ALA A 157 -5.24 -17.29 -3.79
N LEU A 158 -4.41 -16.30 -3.47
CA LEU A 158 -2.96 -16.38 -3.57
C LEU A 158 -2.38 -17.47 -2.65
N SER A 159 -2.81 -17.53 -1.40
CA SER A 159 -2.35 -18.55 -0.45
C SER A 159 -2.67 -19.96 -0.93
N ARG A 160 -3.86 -20.20 -1.49
CA ARG A 160 -4.24 -21.49 -2.06
C ARG A 160 -3.41 -21.87 -3.28
N ALA A 161 -3.08 -20.91 -4.13
CA ALA A 161 -2.24 -21.13 -5.30
C ALA A 161 -0.80 -21.54 -4.92
N LEU A 162 -0.33 -21.14 -3.74
CA LEU A 162 1.00 -21.49 -3.23
C LEU A 162 1.07 -22.86 -2.54
N GLU A 163 -0.07 -23.44 -2.20
CA GLU A 163 -0.17 -24.77 -1.58
C GLU A 163 -0.30 -25.91 -2.63
N CYS A 164 -0.53 -25.55 -3.88
CA CYS A 164 -0.52 -26.47 -5.02
C CYS A 164 0.85 -26.48 -5.71
#